data_38fc375c81b3f61d16eace2cc5c07952
#
_entry.id   38fc375c81b3f61d16eace2cc5c07952
#
_cell.length_a   1.000
_cell.length_b   1.000
_cell.length_c   1.000
_cell.angle_alpha   90.00
_cell.angle_beta   90.00
_cell.angle_gamma   90.00
#
_symmetry.space_group_name_H-M   'P 1'
#
loop_
_entity.id
_entity.type
_entity.pdbx_description
1 polymer ?
#
loop_
_entity_poly.entity_id
_entity_poly.type
_entity_poly.pdbx_seq_one_letter_code
_entity_poly.pdbx_strand_id
1 'polypeptide(L)'
;MSEVIYVTVEGLQKLKEELDQLRNVERPSISRQIADARDKGDLSENAEYAAAKEAQGMLELRISKLEDIVARSRILDESKIDISTVRLLNRVKNKKKTNNSEMEYLIVPESEANFKLGKIAVSSPIAQGLIGKKVGDIVQIKVPSGTIPFEIISISI
;
A
#
# COMPACT_ATOMS: atom_id res chain seq x y z
N MET A 1 6.12 7.31 19.71
CA MET A 1 5.91 8.31 18.65
C MET A 1 5.52 7.62 17.36
N SER A 2 4.49 8.14 16.71
CA SER A 2 4.06 7.60 15.42
C SER A 2 4.99 8.08 14.32
N GLU A 3 5.39 7.17 13.47
CA GLU A 3 6.17 7.53 12.30
C GLU A 3 5.28 8.18 11.24
N VAL A 4 5.83 9.16 10.51
CA VAL A 4 5.13 9.77 9.37
C VAL A 4 5.14 8.77 8.22
N ILE A 5 3.99 8.63 7.57
CA ILE A 5 3.82 7.79 6.38
C ILE A 5 3.66 8.72 5.19
N TYR A 6 4.56 8.61 4.21
CA TYR A 6 4.45 9.40 2.98
C TYR A 6 3.59 8.67 1.97
N VAL A 7 2.64 9.39 1.39
CA VAL A 7 1.66 8.84 0.43
C VAL A 7 1.52 9.78 -0.76
N THR A 8 0.98 9.26 -1.85
CA THR A 8 0.55 10.07 -2.98
C THR A 8 -0.82 10.67 -2.69
N VAL A 9 -1.20 11.70 -3.45
CA VAL A 9 -2.55 12.29 -3.37
C VAL A 9 -3.60 11.20 -3.64
N GLU A 10 -3.38 10.38 -4.67
CA GLU A 10 -4.29 9.29 -5.03
C GLU A 10 -4.38 8.23 -3.94
N GLY A 11 -3.25 7.85 -3.36
CA GLY A 11 -3.20 6.86 -2.30
C GLY A 11 -3.95 7.33 -1.05
N LEU A 12 -3.77 8.58 -0.66
CA LEU A 12 -4.48 9.17 0.49
C LEU A 12 -5.98 9.23 0.22
N GLN A 13 -6.38 9.60 -1.00
CA GLN A 13 -7.79 9.66 -1.37
C GLN A 13 -8.45 8.27 -1.26
N LYS A 14 -7.77 7.23 -1.73
CA LYS A 14 -8.28 5.85 -1.61
C LYS A 14 -8.44 5.42 -0.16
N LEU A 15 -7.49 5.77 0.71
CA LEU A 15 -7.57 5.46 2.14
C LEU A 15 -8.76 6.15 2.77
N LYS A 16 -8.98 7.42 2.45
CA LYS A 16 -10.11 8.19 2.98
C LYS A 16 -11.45 7.65 2.48
N GLU A 17 -11.52 7.25 1.22
CA GLU A 17 -12.73 6.65 0.64
C GLU A 17 -13.06 5.31 1.31
N GLU A 18 -12.07 4.46 1.54
CA GLU A 18 -12.26 3.20 2.25
C GLU A 18 -12.75 3.46 3.67
N LEU A 19 -12.12 4.40 4.37
CA LEU A 19 -12.51 4.75 5.75
C LEU A 19 -13.94 5.26 5.81
N ASP A 20 -14.33 6.11 4.85
CA ASP A 20 -15.70 6.63 4.74
C ASP A 20 -16.71 5.50 4.52
N GLN A 21 -16.41 4.57 3.62
CA GLN A 21 -17.24 3.40 3.35
C GLN A 21 -17.42 2.54 4.60
N LEU A 22 -16.35 2.30 5.35
CA LEU A 22 -16.42 1.51 6.57
C LEU A 22 -17.25 2.19 7.66
N ARG A 23 -17.10 3.51 7.82
CA ARG A 23 -17.84 4.26 8.85
C ARG A 23 -19.31 4.49 8.51
N ASN A 24 -19.60 4.79 7.25
CA ASN A 24 -20.93 5.29 6.86
C ASN A 24 -21.82 4.23 6.22
N VAL A 25 -21.25 3.12 5.75
CA VAL A 25 -22.00 2.03 5.13
C VAL A 25 -21.87 0.74 5.94
N GLU A 26 -20.65 0.28 6.18
CA GLU A 26 -20.40 -1.02 6.85
C GLU A 26 -20.80 -0.99 8.32
N ARG A 27 -20.42 0.07 9.04
CA ARG A 27 -20.73 0.18 10.47
C ARG A 27 -22.24 0.18 10.75
N PRO A 28 -23.06 1.01 10.06
CA PRO A 28 -24.50 0.94 10.23
C PRO A 28 -25.11 -0.40 9.83
N SER A 29 -24.58 -1.04 8.79
CA SER A 29 -25.04 -2.37 8.33
C SER A 29 -24.84 -3.43 9.40
N ILE A 30 -23.66 -3.46 10.03
CA ILE A 30 -23.36 -4.42 11.09
C ILE A 30 -24.22 -4.15 12.34
N SER A 31 -24.44 -2.87 12.67
CA SER A 31 -25.33 -2.50 13.78
C SER A 31 -26.74 -3.04 13.57
N ARG A 32 -27.26 -2.97 12.33
CA ARG A 32 -28.57 -3.55 12.00
C ARG A 32 -28.54 -5.07 12.12
N GLN A 33 -27.48 -5.73 11.65
CA GLN A 33 -27.33 -7.18 11.76
C GLN A 33 -27.34 -7.63 13.22
N ILE A 34 -26.68 -6.90 14.09
CA ILE A 34 -26.65 -7.19 15.53
C ILE A 34 -28.06 -7.04 16.12
N ALA A 35 -28.76 -5.97 15.80
CA ALA A 35 -30.12 -5.75 16.28
C ALA A 35 -31.07 -6.84 15.79
N ASP A 36 -31.01 -7.20 14.52
CA ASP A 36 -31.83 -8.26 13.94
C ASP A 36 -31.55 -9.62 14.60
N ALA A 37 -30.28 -9.95 14.81
CA ALA A 37 -29.92 -11.20 15.46
C ALA A 37 -30.36 -11.24 16.93
N ARG A 38 -30.27 -10.11 17.62
CA ARG A 38 -30.75 -9.98 19.02
C ARG A 38 -32.25 -10.26 19.11
N ASP A 39 -33.01 -9.77 18.14
CA ASP A 39 -34.47 -9.93 18.13
C ASP A 39 -34.91 -11.36 17.85
N LYS A 40 -34.01 -12.22 17.37
CA LYS A 40 -34.33 -13.63 17.05
C LYS A 40 -34.26 -14.60 18.23
N GLY A 41 -33.84 -14.17 19.40
CA GLY A 41 -33.90 -15.02 20.57
C GLY A 41 -32.74 -14.91 21.56
N ASP A 42 -32.43 -16.04 22.22
CA ASP A 42 -31.43 -16.09 23.28
C ASP A 42 -30.01 -15.79 22.75
N LEU A 43 -29.38 -14.80 23.33
CA LEU A 43 -28.06 -14.35 22.93
C LEU A 43 -26.95 -15.38 23.23
N SER A 44 -27.14 -16.21 24.28
CA SER A 44 -26.12 -17.19 24.67
C SER A 44 -25.95 -18.32 23.66
N GLU A 45 -26.99 -18.63 22.88
CA GLU A 45 -26.99 -19.72 21.89
C GLU A 45 -27.22 -19.23 20.47
N ASN A 46 -27.20 -17.89 20.27
CA ASN A 46 -27.49 -17.28 18.98
C ASN A 46 -26.21 -17.14 18.15
N ALA A 47 -26.01 -18.05 17.21
CA ALA A 47 -24.85 -18.04 16.32
C ALA A 47 -24.81 -16.81 15.41
N GLU A 48 -25.97 -16.32 14.99
CA GLU A 48 -26.05 -15.12 14.16
C GLU A 48 -25.58 -13.88 14.94
N TYR A 49 -25.98 -13.77 16.20
CA TYR A 49 -25.54 -12.69 17.09
C TYR A 49 -24.02 -12.76 17.31
N ALA A 50 -23.49 -13.93 17.62
CA ALA A 50 -22.05 -14.12 17.82
C ALA A 50 -21.25 -13.74 16.57
N ALA A 51 -21.71 -14.18 15.39
CA ALA A 51 -21.06 -13.84 14.12
C ALA A 51 -21.08 -12.34 13.84
N ALA A 52 -22.21 -11.66 14.10
CA ALA A 52 -22.34 -10.23 13.90
C ALA A 52 -21.46 -9.44 14.86
N LYS A 53 -21.33 -9.88 16.10
CA LYS A 53 -20.42 -9.24 17.09
C LYS A 53 -18.96 -9.42 16.70
N GLU A 54 -18.58 -10.59 16.20
CA GLU A 54 -17.23 -10.83 15.71
C GLU A 54 -16.93 -9.94 14.51
N ALA A 55 -17.85 -9.85 13.55
CA ALA A 55 -17.72 -8.98 12.39
C ALA A 55 -17.57 -7.51 12.80
N GLN A 56 -18.31 -7.07 13.83
CA GLN A 56 -18.19 -5.72 14.38
C GLN A 56 -16.78 -5.46 14.92
N GLY A 57 -16.23 -6.42 15.66
CA GLY A 57 -14.88 -6.31 16.21
C GLY A 57 -13.81 -6.18 15.11
N MET A 58 -13.93 -6.98 14.06
CA MET A 58 -13.03 -6.94 12.91
C MET A 58 -13.14 -5.61 12.17
N LEU A 59 -14.36 -5.10 11.98
CA LEU A 59 -14.62 -3.82 11.33
C LEU A 59 -14.00 -2.66 12.13
N GLU A 60 -14.23 -2.63 13.44
CA GLU A 60 -13.68 -1.56 14.28
C GLU A 60 -12.16 -1.57 14.31
N LEU A 61 -11.55 -2.76 14.28
CA LEU A 61 -10.10 -2.89 14.16
C LEU A 61 -9.60 -2.31 12.83
N ARG A 62 -10.27 -2.61 11.73
CA ARG A 62 -9.90 -2.06 10.41
C ARG A 62 -10.04 -0.54 10.37
N ILE A 63 -11.14 -0.02 10.91
CA ILE A 63 -11.36 1.43 11.01
C ILE A 63 -10.23 2.09 11.80
N SER A 64 -9.88 1.53 12.97
CA SER A 64 -8.82 2.06 13.81
C SER A 64 -7.47 2.10 13.09
N LYS A 65 -7.14 1.04 12.36
CA LYS A 65 -5.89 0.97 11.58
C LYS A 65 -5.86 2.04 10.48
N LEU A 66 -6.97 2.22 9.75
CA LEU A 66 -7.04 3.21 8.70
C LEU A 66 -7.00 4.64 9.25
N GLU A 67 -7.68 4.89 10.37
CA GLU A 67 -7.62 6.19 11.03
C GLU A 67 -6.18 6.54 11.44
N ASP A 68 -5.44 5.58 11.97
CA ASP A 68 -4.05 5.77 12.34
C ASP A 68 -3.18 6.07 11.12
N ILE A 69 -3.33 5.30 10.04
CA ILE A 69 -2.58 5.52 8.80
C ILE A 69 -2.88 6.91 8.23
N VAL A 70 -4.16 7.30 8.15
CA VAL A 70 -4.54 8.62 7.64
C VAL A 70 -3.98 9.73 8.51
N ALA A 71 -4.04 9.58 9.83
CA ALA A 71 -3.52 10.58 10.76
C ALA A 71 -2.01 10.79 10.63
N ARG A 72 -1.26 9.72 10.31
CA ARG A 72 0.18 9.77 10.12
C ARG A 72 0.61 10.09 8.70
N SER A 73 -0.35 10.15 7.75
CA SER A 73 -0.05 10.36 6.33
C SER A 73 0.33 11.80 6.02
N ARG A 74 1.32 11.95 5.15
CA ARG A 74 1.71 13.25 4.58
C ARG A 74 1.88 13.07 3.08
N ILE A 75 1.39 14.03 2.32
CA ILE A 75 1.50 14.02 0.87
C ILE A 75 2.90 14.47 0.48
N LEU A 76 3.55 13.68 -0.39
CA LEU A 76 4.81 14.08 -0.98
C LEU A 76 4.56 15.15 -2.04
N ASP A 77 5.34 16.24 -1.96
CA ASP A 77 5.27 17.31 -2.95
C ASP A 77 6.06 16.89 -4.19
N GLU A 78 5.35 16.51 -5.25
CA GLU A 78 5.96 16.05 -6.50
C GLU A 78 6.85 17.11 -7.16
N SER A 79 6.58 18.39 -6.91
CA SER A 79 7.42 19.47 -7.47
C SER A 79 8.83 19.49 -6.89
N LYS A 80 9.05 18.84 -5.76
CA LYS A 80 10.35 18.75 -5.07
C LYS A 80 11.03 17.40 -5.30
N ILE A 81 10.49 16.52 -6.14
CA ILE A 81 11.08 15.22 -6.41
C ILE A 81 12.32 15.40 -7.28
N ASP A 82 13.46 14.95 -6.75
CA ASP A 82 14.73 14.94 -7.46
C ASP A 82 14.84 13.65 -8.27
N ILE A 83 15.19 13.78 -9.55
CA ILE A 83 15.37 12.63 -10.46
C ILE A 83 16.85 12.32 -10.75
N SER A 84 17.78 12.97 -10.06
CA SER A 84 19.21 12.68 -10.23
C SER A 84 19.60 11.30 -9.70
N THR A 85 18.91 10.81 -8.69
CA THR A 85 19.06 9.46 -8.16
C THR A 85 17.69 8.84 -7.94
N VAL A 86 17.63 7.51 -7.88
CA VAL A 86 16.37 6.81 -7.63
C VAL A 86 15.89 7.06 -6.21
N ARG A 87 14.67 7.52 -6.07
CA ARG A 87 14.00 7.80 -4.79
C ARG A 87 12.53 7.41 -4.84
N LEU A 88 11.86 7.57 -3.71
CA LEU A 88 10.41 7.36 -3.61
C LEU A 88 9.66 8.22 -4.65
N LEU A 89 8.66 7.64 -5.28
CA LEU A 89 7.82 8.20 -6.35
C LEU A 89 8.54 8.44 -7.68
N ASN A 90 9.77 7.97 -7.84
CA ASN A 90 10.42 7.96 -9.15
C ASN A 90 9.97 6.76 -9.97
N ARG A 91 9.82 7.00 -11.27
CA ARG A 91 9.67 5.92 -12.26
C ARG A 91 11.04 5.55 -12.77
N VAL A 92 11.39 4.27 -12.65
CA VAL A 92 12.71 3.78 -13.04
C VAL A 92 12.55 2.77 -14.15
N LYS A 93 13.09 3.11 -15.31
CA LYS A 93 13.16 2.18 -16.43
C LYS A 93 14.47 1.42 -16.37
N ASN A 94 14.38 0.10 -16.31
CA ASN A 94 15.52 -0.78 -16.16
C ASN A 94 15.65 -1.75 -17.33
N LYS A 95 16.87 -2.13 -17.63
CA LYS A 95 17.16 -3.17 -18.62
C LYS A 95 17.81 -4.36 -17.93
N LYS A 96 17.17 -5.52 -18.05
CA LYS A 96 17.70 -6.76 -17.51
C LYS A 96 18.84 -7.21 -18.40
N LYS A 97 20.06 -7.30 -17.86
CA LYS A 97 21.26 -7.61 -18.66
C LYS A 97 21.29 -9.02 -19.23
N THR A 98 20.59 -9.96 -18.62
CA THR A 98 20.59 -11.36 -19.06
C THR A 98 19.89 -11.58 -20.40
N ASN A 99 18.85 -10.78 -20.71
CA ASN A 99 18.05 -10.97 -21.92
C ASN A 99 17.66 -9.65 -22.60
N ASN A 100 18.23 -8.53 -22.17
CA ASN A 100 17.96 -7.18 -22.69
C ASN A 100 16.48 -6.77 -22.62
N SER A 101 15.66 -7.40 -21.78
CA SER A 101 14.29 -6.98 -21.59
C SER A 101 14.23 -5.72 -20.73
N GLU A 102 13.36 -4.77 -21.11
CA GLU A 102 13.14 -3.55 -20.37
C GLU A 102 11.90 -3.67 -19.50
N MET A 103 11.93 -3.04 -18.33
CA MET A 103 10.80 -2.96 -17.43
C MET A 103 10.82 -1.63 -16.70
N GLU A 104 9.65 -1.14 -16.36
CA GLU A 104 9.49 0.14 -15.66
C GLU A 104 8.81 -0.09 -14.33
N TYR A 105 9.38 0.49 -13.27
CA TYR A 105 8.84 0.41 -11.92
C TYR A 105 8.60 1.81 -11.38
N LEU A 106 7.49 1.99 -10.68
CA LEU A 106 7.22 3.16 -9.85
C LEU A 106 7.44 2.75 -8.40
N ILE A 107 8.34 3.46 -7.70
CA ILE A 107 8.61 3.18 -6.29
C ILE A 107 7.59 3.93 -5.44
N VAL A 108 6.80 3.19 -4.66
CA VAL A 108 5.69 3.73 -3.87
C VAL A 108 5.79 3.29 -2.41
N PRO A 109 5.07 3.97 -1.48
CA PRO A 109 4.92 3.46 -0.12
C PRO A 109 4.30 2.06 -0.13
N GLU A 110 4.59 1.25 0.89
CA GLU A 110 4.09 -0.13 0.97
C GLU A 110 2.58 -0.25 0.79
N SER A 111 1.82 0.69 1.34
CA SER A 111 0.36 0.68 1.27
C SER A 111 -0.18 0.84 -0.16
N GLU A 112 0.63 1.34 -1.09
CA GLU A 112 0.23 1.59 -2.48
C GLU A 112 0.83 0.58 -3.46
N ALA A 113 1.60 -0.39 -2.99
CA ALA A 113 2.27 -1.36 -3.84
C ALA A 113 1.28 -2.23 -4.62
N ASN A 114 1.55 -2.38 -5.92
CA ASN A 114 0.80 -3.26 -6.80
C ASN A 114 1.72 -3.69 -7.94
N PHE A 115 2.32 -4.86 -7.79
CA PHE A 115 3.31 -5.37 -8.74
C PHE A 115 2.76 -5.50 -10.17
N LYS A 116 1.48 -5.85 -10.30
CA LYS A 116 0.84 -5.98 -11.63
C LYS A 116 0.81 -4.66 -12.39
N LEU A 117 0.75 -3.54 -11.68
CA LEU A 117 0.77 -2.19 -12.26
C LEU A 117 2.18 -1.60 -12.32
N GLY A 118 3.20 -2.37 -11.96
CA GLY A 118 4.57 -1.89 -11.91
C GLY A 118 4.87 -1.02 -10.69
N LYS A 119 4.01 -1.00 -9.70
CA LYS A 119 4.21 -0.24 -8.45
C LYS A 119 4.86 -1.15 -7.41
N ILE A 120 6.12 -0.86 -7.09
CA ILE A 120 6.87 -1.66 -6.12
C ILE A 120 7.01 -0.89 -4.81
N ALA A 121 6.89 -1.62 -3.70
CA ALA A 121 7.05 -1.02 -2.38
C ALA A 121 8.51 -0.54 -2.19
N VAL A 122 8.68 0.61 -1.55
CA VAL A 122 10.00 1.17 -1.25
C VAL A 122 10.84 0.19 -0.44
N SER A 123 10.23 -0.67 0.37
CA SER A 123 10.91 -1.69 1.17
C SER A 123 11.21 -2.98 0.41
N SER A 124 10.72 -3.15 -0.83
CA SER A 124 10.95 -4.37 -1.62
C SER A 124 12.43 -4.54 -1.98
N PRO A 125 12.90 -5.79 -2.19
CA PRO A 125 14.30 -6.04 -2.56
C PRO A 125 14.71 -5.30 -3.84
N ILE A 126 13.83 -5.23 -4.85
CA ILE A 126 14.11 -4.51 -6.10
C ILE A 126 14.28 -3.03 -5.82
N ALA A 127 13.35 -2.40 -5.08
CA ALA A 127 13.43 -0.99 -4.74
C ALA A 127 14.69 -0.67 -3.93
N GLN A 128 15.00 -1.49 -2.95
CA GLN A 128 16.20 -1.31 -2.11
C GLN A 128 17.49 -1.37 -2.92
N GLY A 129 17.52 -2.20 -3.95
CA GLY A 129 18.67 -2.28 -4.85
C GLY A 129 18.80 -1.07 -5.78
N LEU A 130 17.69 -0.42 -6.10
CA LEU A 130 17.65 0.73 -7.02
C LEU A 130 17.84 2.08 -6.33
N ILE A 131 17.36 2.22 -5.10
CA ILE A 131 17.39 3.51 -4.38
C ILE A 131 18.81 4.03 -4.24
N GLY A 132 19.00 5.31 -4.54
CA GLY A 132 20.28 5.98 -4.48
C GLY A 132 21.15 5.81 -5.71
N LYS A 133 20.71 5.03 -6.69
CA LYS A 133 21.45 4.78 -7.93
C LYS A 133 21.11 5.82 -8.99
N LYS A 134 21.95 5.90 -10.02
CA LYS A 134 21.86 6.89 -11.11
C LYS A 134 21.63 6.19 -12.44
N VAL A 135 21.17 6.96 -13.43
CA VAL A 135 21.08 6.48 -14.81
C VAL A 135 22.46 5.97 -15.26
N GLY A 136 22.48 4.81 -15.86
CA GLY A 136 23.71 4.15 -16.31
C GLY A 136 24.32 3.19 -15.30
N ASP A 137 23.88 3.25 -14.04
CA ASP A 137 24.38 2.31 -13.03
C ASP A 137 23.83 0.91 -13.29
N ILE A 138 24.70 -0.09 -13.04
CA ILE A 138 24.31 -1.50 -13.09
C ILE A 138 24.19 -1.98 -11.65
N VAL A 139 23.01 -2.46 -11.28
CA VAL A 139 22.73 -2.93 -9.92
C VAL A 139 22.47 -4.43 -9.91
N GLN A 140 22.96 -5.12 -8.87
CA GLN A 140 22.72 -6.52 -8.65
C GLN A 140 21.48 -6.66 -7.75
N ILE A 141 20.41 -7.23 -8.29
CA ILE A 141 19.16 -7.39 -7.55
C ILE A 141 18.97 -8.86 -7.20
N LYS A 142 18.81 -9.11 -5.90
CA LYS A 142 18.56 -10.46 -5.38
C LYS A 142 17.08 -10.80 -5.54
N VAL A 143 16.83 -11.91 -6.22
CA VAL A 143 15.48 -12.49 -6.36
C VAL A 143 15.56 -13.96 -5.95
N PRO A 144 14.43 -14.66 -5.71
CA PRO A 144 14.46 -16.06 -5.29
C PRO A 144 15.28 -16.99 -6.21
N SER A 145 15.34 -16.69 -7.51
CA SER A 145 16.09 -17.47 -8.50
C SER A 145 17.59 -17.12 -8.57
N GLY A 146 18.06 -16.14 -7.78
CA GLY A 146 19.45 -15.71 -7.76
C GLY A 146 19.61 -14.20 -7.88
N THR A 147 20.80 -13.77 -8.29
CA THR A 147 21.11 -12.34 -8.46
C THR A 147 21.05 -11.99 -9.93
N ILE A 148 20.33 -10.93 -10.27
CA ILE A 148 20.13 -10.49 -11.66
C ILE A 148 20.68 -9.06 -11.79
N PRO A 149 21.55 -8.79 -12.78
CA PRO A 149 22.01 -7.42 -13.04
C PRO A 149 21.00 -6.63 -13.85
N PHE A 150 20.68 -5.42 -13.38
CA PHE A 150 19.84 -4.45 -14.07
C PHE A 150 20.61 -3.16 -14.34
N GLU A 151 20.44 -2.60 -15.52
CA GLU A 151 20.96 -1.28 -15.85
C GLU A 151 19.82 -0.26 -15.78
N ILE A 152 20.08 0.84 -15.10
CA ILE A 152 19.09 1.94 -15.01
C ILE A 152 19.18 2.76 -16.30
N ILE A 153 18.08 2.75 -17.06
CA ILE A 153 18.00 3.43 -18.37
C ILE A 153 17.51 4.86 -18.20
N SER A 154 16.48 5.07 -17.38
CA SER A 154 15.94 6.41 -17.15
C SER A 154 15.28 6.50 -15.78
N ILE A 155 15.26 7.72 -15.24
CA ILE A 155 14.55 8.08 -14.00
C ILE A 155 13.63 9.25 -14.35
N SER A 156 12.37 9.15 -13.98
CA SER A 156 11.38 10.21 -14.23
C SER A 156 10.39 10.30 -13.06
N ILE A 157 9.47 11.24 -13.17
CA ILE A 157 8.40 11.42 -12.19
C ILE A 157 7.13 10.74 -12.70
#